data_5edddd934d9bc29d0d73089ebefa1624
#
_entry.id   5edddd934d9bc29d0d73089ebefa1624
#
_cell.length_a   1.000
_cell.length_b   1.000
_cell.length_c   1.000
_cell.angle_alpha   90.00
_cell.angle_beta   90.00
_cell.angle_gamma   90.00
#
_symmetry.space_group_name_H-M   'P 1'
#
loop_
_entity.id
_entity.type
_entity.pdbx_description
1 polymer ?
#
loop_
_entity_poly.entity_id
_entity_poly.type
_entity_poly.pdbx_seq_one_letter_code
_entity_poly.pdbx_strand_id
1 'polypeptide(L)'
;MKLRLTDLWVTYCREWRAILADKGVMLFFFVVPFIYPFLYSALYGNEGVRESPLVVVDKSSSALSREFARRVDASPDVAVVAHVSTESEAYSLVASEKAYGILVIPEDFSKHLEQGRQAQVNLHTTFAAALYYKAYSLTTAEVALTMGREIEARRHPNASTEATQIAVRPIESEWITPYNPQSGFQGFLLPGILVLILQQTLLLGVSMLRGTEWEKGARHFYYPRVGGHYVSLMRLFLGRALCYLTIYGVVSCFVLVLAPQIFGLPQLTDLVSYLALLLPLLLSMTFFACFWGLFARSRETSMLVWVWTSIPFLFLTGLSWPLSAIPAPLKALGYLIPSTPGVQAFVAINSMGASLHEILPQYLTLWIQALAYLALCVVYQRYLLRKAEDPAK
;
A
#
# COMPACT_ATOMS: atom_id res chain seq x y z
N MET A 1 -43.90 9.79 4.30
CA MET A 1 -43.32 10.97 3.61
C MET A 1 -42.75 10.47 2.27
N LYS A 2 -43.45 10.71 1.15
CA LYS A 2 -43.01 10.25 -0.17
C LYS A 2 -41.63 10.88 -0.50
N LEU A 3 -40.60 10.07 -0.72
CA LEU A 3 -39.32 10.52 -1.28
C LEU A 3 -39.65 11.18 -2.64
N ARG A 4 -39.43 12.49 -2.77
CA ARG A 4 -39.51 13.14 -4.06
C ARG A 4 -38.21 12.82 -4.82
N LEU A 5 -38.23 11.90 -5.76
CA LEU A 5 -37.09 11.51 -6.61
C LEU A 5 -36.47 12.72 -7.31
N THR A 6 -37.30 13.75 -7.58
CA THR A 6 -36.80 15.02 -8.12
C THR A 6 -35.77 15.71 -7.25
N ASP A 7 -35.90 15.63 -5.92
CA ASP A 7 -34.95 16.29 -4.99
C ASP A 7 -33.58 15.57 -5.00
N LEU A 8 -33.58 14.23 -5.11
CA LEU A 8 -32.34 13.45 -5.25
C LEU A 8 -31.62 13.80 -6.55
N TRP A 9 -32.38 13.83 -7.67
CA TRP A 9 -31.83 14.13 -8.98
C TRP A 9 -31.28 15.56 -9.06
N VAL A 10 -32.01 16.54 -8.54
CA VAL A 10 -31.55 17.94 -8.54
C VAL A 10 -30.30 18.10 -7.66
N THR A 11 -30.24 17.40 -6.51
CA THR A 11 -29.03 17.39 -5.65
C THR A 11 -27.85 16.74 -6.39
N TYR A 12 -28.07 15.61 -7.03
CA TYR A 12 -27.07 14.92 -7.85
C TYR A 12 -26.50 15.84 -8.94
N CYS A 13 -27.36 16.47 -9.73
CA CYS A 13 -26.93 17.38 -10.80
C CYS A 13 -26.19 18.63 -10.26
N ARG A 14 -26.61 19.12 -9.09
CA ARG A 14 -25.94 20.24 -8.41
C ARG A 14 -24.53 19.87 -7.99
N GLU A 15 -24.34 18.70 -7.38
CA GLU A 15 -23.02 18.23 -6.96
C GLU A 15 -22.10 18.03 -8.17
N TRP A 16 -22.59 17.44 -9.26
CA TRP A 16 -21.84 17.33 -10.51
C TRP A 16 -21.36 18.69 -11.03
N ARG A 17 -22.26 19.69 -11.07
CA ARG A 17 -21.89 21.05 -11.50
C ARG A 17 -20.86 21.68 -10.57
N ALA A 18 -20.97 21.46 -9.27
CA ALA A 18 -20.02 21.98 -8.28
C ALA A 18 -18.63 21.35 -8.47
N ILE A 19 -18.57 20.04 -8.72
CA ILE A 19 -17.32 19.30 -8.98
C ILE A 19 -16.66 19.82 -10.27
N LEU A 20 -17.40 19.89 -11.37
CA LEU A 20 -16.89 20.32 -12.67
C LEU A 20 -16.48 21.80 -12.70
N ALA A 21 -17.09 22.63 -11.85
CA ALA A 21 -16.73 24.05 -11.73
C ALA A 21 -15.47 24.30 -10.90
N ASP A 22 -15.01 23.33 -10.11
CA ASP A 22 -13.85 23.46 -9.23
C ASP A 22 -12.65 22.67 -9.74
N LYS A 23 -11.65 23.39 -10.30
CA LYS A 23 -10.44 22.79 -10.87
C LYS A 23 -9.64 21.94 -9.88
N GLY A 24 -9.61 22.32 -8.59
CA GLY A 24 -8.89 21.54 -7.58
C GLY A 24 -9.62 20.24 -7.22
N VAL A 25 -10.96 20.28 -7.15
CA VAL A 25 -11.76 19.08 -6.95
C VAL A 25 -11.66 18.14 -8.15
N MET A 26 -11.68 18.71 -9.37
CA MET A 26 -11.45 17.95 -10.60
C MET A 26 -10.09 17.23 -10.58
N LEU A 27 -9.04 17.91 -10.10
CA LEU A 27 -7.72 17.30 -9.95
C LEU A 27 -7.77 16.05 -9.05
N PHE A 28 -8.36 16.17 -7.86
CA PHE A 28 -8.42 15.06 -6.90
C PHE A 28 -9.39 13.94 -7.31
N PHE A 29 -10.47 14.25 -8.01
CA PHE A 29 -11.45 13.23 -8.40
C PHE A 29 -11.09 12.47 -9.67
N PHE A 30 -10.45 13.15 -10.63
CA PHE A 30 -10.21 12.56 -11.95
C PHE A 30 -8.73 12.42 -12.31
N VAL A 31 -7.85 13.36 -11.90
CA VAL A 31 -6.45 13.31 -12.33
C VAL A 31 -5.63 12.44 -11.39
N VAL A 32 -5.69 12.73 -10.10
CA VAL A 32 -4.87 12.04 -9.08
C VAL A 32 -5.11 10.53 -9.05
N PRO A 33 -6.36 10.01 -8.97
CA PRO A 33 -6.59 8.57 -8.95
C PRO A 33 -6.07 7.84 -10.19
N PHE A 34 -6.06 8.51 -11.35
CA PHE A 34 -5.56 7.91 -12.58
C PHE A 34 -4.03 7.92 -12.67
N ILE A 35 -3.35 8.93 -12.13
CA ILE A 35 -1.89 9.03 -12.20
C ILE A 35 -1.22 8.09 -11.19
N TYR A 36 -1.75 7.95 -10.00
CA TYR A 36 -1.11 7.18 -8.92
C TYR A 36 -0.81 5.72 -9.26
N PRO A 37 -1.72 4.93 -9.89
CA PRO A 37 -1.38 3.57 -10.29
C PRO A 37 -0.16 3.50 -11.20
N PHE A 38 -0.03 4.42 -12.17
CA PHE A 38 1.13 4.47 -13.05
C PHE A 38 2.40 4.86 -12.30
N LEU A 39 2.31 5.86 -11.41
CA LEU A 39 3.45 6.31 -10.61
C LEU A 39 3.99 5.18 -9.72
N TYR A 40 3.11 4.51 -8.98
CA TYR A 40 3.52 3.41 -8.10
C TYR A 40 4.02 2.20 -8.87
N SER A 41 3.37 1.85 -9.99
CA SER A 41 3.84 0.75 -10.83
C SER A 41 5.19 1.06 -11.49
N ALA A 42 5.45 2.31 -11.87
CA ALA A 42 6.75 2.71 -12.40
C ALA A 42 7.85 2.64 -11.32
N LEU A 43 7.52 2.99 -10.06
CA LEU A 43 8.48 2.94 -8.94
C LEU A 43 8.78 1.51 -8.48
N TYR A 44 7.78 0.64 -8.44
CA TYR A 44 7.88 -0.71 -7.86
C TYR A 44 7.83 -1.84 -8.89
N GLY A 45 7.71 -1.53 -10.18
CA GLY A 45 7.50 -2.50 -11.26
C GLY A 45 8.60 -3.54 -11.43
N ASN A 46 9.80 -3.30 -10.92
CA ASN A 46 10.88 -4.26 -10.91
C ASN A 46 10.77 -5.31 -9.79
N GLU A 47 9.67 -5.27 -8.98
CA GLU A 47 9.36 -6.21 -7.88
C GLU A 47 10.45 -6.34 -6.79
N GLY A 48 11.73 -6.15 -7.14
CA GLY A 48 12.89 -6.14 -6.27
C GLY A 48 13.94 -5.15 -6.77
N VAL A 49 14.94 -4.89 -5.96
CA VAL A 49 16.09 -4.09 -6.38
C VAL A 49 17.01 -4.99 -7.19
N ARG A 50 17.37 -4.57 -8.39
CA ARG A 50 18.36 -5.23 -9.24
C ARG A 50 19.68 -4.47 -9.18
N GLU A 51 20.78 -5.19 -9.43
CA GLU A 51 22.13 -4.63 -9.46
C GLU A 51 22.47 -3.80 -8.21
N SER A 52 22.08 -4.35 -7.02
CA SER A 52 22.36 -3.70 -5.74
C SER A 52 23.86 -3.54 -5.53
N PRO A 53 24.40 -2.34 -5.34
CA PRO A 53 25.84 -2.10 -5.29
C PRO A 53 26.47 -2.66 -4.01
N LEU A 54 27.34 -3.65 -4.15
CA LEU A 54 28.05 -4.37 -3.08
C LEU A 54 29.56 -4.18 -3.22
N VAL A 55 30.29 -4.04 -2.12
CA VAL A 55 31.74 -4.05 -2.08
C VAL A 55 32.21 -5.39 -1.55
N VAL A 56 33.24 -5.97 -2.18
CA VAL A 56 33.87 -7.22 -1.73
C VAL A 56 35.26 -6.93 -1.14
N VAL A 57 35.46 -7.41 0.08
CA VAL A 57 36.77 -7.43 0.77
C VAL A 57 37.28 -8.87 0.76
N ASP A 58 38.12 -9.20 -0.19
CA ASP A 58 38.69 -10.56 -0.32
C ASP A 58 40.07 -10.64 0.37
N LYS A 59 40.08 -11.12 1.63
CA LYS A 59 41.32 -11.36 2.40
C LYS A 59 41.95 -12.70 2.07
N SER A 60 41.19 -13.65 1.50
CA SER A 60 41.68 -14.97 1.12
C SER A 60 42.53 -14.97 -0.15
N SER A 61 42.22 -14.06 -1.08
CA SER A 61 42.92 -13.92 -2.38
C SER A 61 43.09 -15.24 -3.14
N SER A 62 42.19 -16.20 -2.95
CA SER A 62 42.24 -17.54 -3.50
C SER A 62 41.41 -17.69 -4.78
N ALA A 63 41.56 -18.82 -5.48
CA ALA A 63 40.71 -19.13 -6.62
C ALA A 63 39.25 -19.31 -6.22
N LEU A 64 39.00 -19.94 -5.04
CA LEU A 64 37.66 -20.18 -4.53
C LEU A 64 36.96 -18.88 -4.05
N SER A 65 37.72 -17.96 -3.42
CA SER A 65 37.16 -16.68 -2.99
C SER A 65 36.76 -15.79 -4.18
N ARG A 66 37.64 -15.76 -5.22
CA ARG A 66 37.30 -15.04 -6.46
C ARG A 66 36.10 -15.64 -7.18
N GLU A 67 36.00 -16.99 -7.20
CA GLU A 67 34.84 -17.68 -7.78
C GLU A 67 33.54 -17.34 -7.00
N PHE A 68 33.60 -17.31 -5.66
CA PHE A 68 32.49 -16.95 -4.83
C PHE A 68 31.99 -15.50 -5.11
N ALA A 69 32.95 -14.55 -5.13
CA ALA A 69 32.64 -13.15 -5.43
C ALA A 69 32.04 -12.97 -6.84
N ARG A 70 32.60 -13.67 -7.84
CA ARG A 70 32.10 -13.65 -9.22
C ARG A 70 30.70 -14.22 -9.34
N ARG A 71 30.34 -15.26 -8.59
CA ARG A 71 29.00 -15.84 -8.60
C ARG A 71 27.99 -14.92 -7.92
N VAL A 72 28.39 -14.19 -6.87
CA VAL A 72 27.57 -13.16 -6.24
C VAL A 72 27.31 -12.03 -7.24
N ASP A 73 28.31 -11.57 -7.96
CA ASP A 73 28.19 -10.54 -9.00
C ASP A 73 27.35 -10.98 -10.21
N ALA A 74 27.37 -12.28 -10.54
CA ALA A 74 26.58 -12.83 -11.64
C ALA A 74 25.08 -12.92 -11.33
N SER A 75 24.66 -12.65 -10.08
CA SER A 75 23.24 -12.59 -9.72
C SER A 75 22.60 -11.31 -10.27
N PRO A 76 21.37 -11.36 -10.76
CA PRO A 76 20.66 -10.16 -11.25
C PRO A 76 20.36 -9.14 -10.14
N ASP A 77 20.43 -9.54 -8.87
CA ASP A 77 20.03 -8.71 -7.73
C ASP A 77 21.21 -7.93 -7.14
N VAL A 78 22.46 -8.35 -7.40
CA VAL A 78 23.67 -7.78 -6.80
C VAL A 78 24.69 -7.42 -7.88
N ALA A 79 25.28 -6.24 -7.77
CA ALA A 79 26.41 -5.81 -8.58
C ALA A 79 27.62 -5.52 -7.69
N VAL A 80 28.75 -6.20 -7.93
CA VAL A 80 30.01 -5.93 -7.21
C VAL A 80 30.67 -4.69 -7.84
N VAL A 81 30.56 -3.55 -7.16
CA VAL A 81 31.04 -2.25 -7.66
C VAL A 81 32.52 -2.02 -7.37
N ALA A 82 33.09 -2.71 -6.38
CA ALA A 82 34.50 -2.61 -6.05
C ALA A 82 35.02 -3.86 -5.34
N HIS A 83 36.28 -4.19 -5.61
CA HIS A 83 37.09 -5.14 -4.83
C HIS A 83 38.12 -4.33 -4.07
N VAL A 84 38.14 -4.43 -2.74
CA VAL A 84 39.08 -3.70 -1.88
C VAL A 84 39.81 -4.66 -0.94
N SER A 85 40.97 -4.24 -0.46
CA SER A 85 41.82 -5.08 0.39
C SER A 85 41.49 -4.90 1.90
N THR A 86 40.89 -3.79 2.26
CA THR A 86 40.65 -3.46 3.66
C THR A 86 39.19 -3.12 3.91
N GLU A 87 38.71 -3.48 5.12
CA GLU A 87 37.33 -3.09 5.53
C GLU A 87 37.16 -1.56 5.66
N SER A 88 38.22 -0.84 6.08
CA SER A 88 38.20 0.61 6.19
C SER A 88 37.89 1.29 4.86
N GLU A 89 38.50 0.80 3.76
CA GLU A 89 38.23 1.29 2.42
C GLU A 89 36.78 0.96 2.00
N ALA A 90 36.30 -0.24 2.29
CA ALA A 90 34.93 -0.64 2.04
C ALA A 90 33.92 0.25 2.77
N TYR A 91 34.15 0.51 4.07
CA TYR A 91 33.29 1.43 4.82
C TYR A 91 33.32 2.86 4.27
N SER A 92 34.44 3.33 3.72
CA SER A 92 34.48 4.65 3.08
C SER A 92 33.61 4.74 1.83
N LEU A 93 33.51 3.62 1.06
CA LEU A 93 32.63 3.54 -0.09
C LEU A 93 31.14 3.51 0.32
N VAL A 94 30.81 2.84 1.42
CA VAL A 94 29.47 2.85 1.98
C VAL A 94 29.12 4.25 2.55
N ALA A 95 30.04 4.90 3.23
CA ALA A 95 29.84 6.26 3.75
C ALA A 95 29.63 7.31 2.64
N SER A 96 30.22 7.06 1.46
CA SER A 96 30.02 7.90 0.27
C SER A 96 28.84 7.48 -0.62
N GLU A 97 27.97 6.58 -0.12
CA GLU A 97 26.78 6.06 -0.80
C GLU A 97 27.06 5.39 -2.16
N LYS A 98 28.29 4.93 -2.39
CA LYS A 98 28.66 4.17 -3.60
C LYS A 98 28.30 2.69 -3.50
N ALA A 99 28.09 2.19 -2.30
CA ALA A 99 27.59 0.86 -2.00
C ALA A 99 26.76 0.85 -0.74
N TYR A 100 25.94 -0.19 -0.54
CA TYR A 100 25.06 -0.33 0.64
C TYR A 100 25.30 -1.62 1.41
N GLY A 101 26.27 -2.41 0.98
CA GLY A 101 26.70 -3.64 1.64
C GLY A 101 28.16 -3.94 1.41
N ILE A 102 28.76 -4.71 2.33
CA ILE A 102 30.14 -5.18 2.27
C ILE A 102 30.15 -6.69 2.49
N LEU A 103 30.71 -7.44 1.56
CA LEU A 103 30.96 -8.87 1.68
C LEU A 103 32.44 -9.10 2.03
N VAL A 104 32.70 -9.59 3.23
CA VAL A 104 34.06 -9.90 3.69
C VAL A 104 34.30 -11.38 3.60
N ILE A 105 35.30 -11.78 2.83
CA ILE A 105 35.78 -13.16 2.71
C ILE A 105 37.08 -13.30 3.52
N PRO A 106 37.08 -14.06 4.64
CA PRO A 106 38.23 -14.19 5.54
C PRO A 106 39.43 -14.86 4.89
N GLU A 107 40.62 -14.69 5.45
CA GLU A 107 41.88 -15.30 4.98
C GLU A 107 41.86 -16.83 4.97
N ASP A 108 41.19 -17.43 5.93
CA ASP A 108 41.11 -18.87 6.14
C ASP A 108 39.97 -19.55 5.30
N PHE A 109 39.23 -18.79 4.49
CA PHE A 109 38.09 -19.28 3.70
C PHE A 109 38.44 -20.53 2.87
N SER A 110 39.46 -20.46 2.03
CA SER A 110 39.87 -21.59 1.18
C SER A 110 40.48 -22.74 1.97
N LYS A 111 41.26 -22.41 2.99
CA LYS A 111 41.91 -23.42 3.86
C LYS A 111 40.85 -24.27 4.58
N HIS A 112 39.81 -23.64 5.10
CA HIS A 112 38.72 -24.37 5.73
C HIS A 112 37.96 -25.25 4.73
N LEU A 113 37.67 -24.74 3.53
CA LEU A 113 37.02 -25.51 2.49
C LEU A 113 37.89 -26.72 2.05
N GLU A 114 39.18 -26.56 1.85
CA GLU A 114 40.08 -27.64 1.48
C GLU A 114 40.21 -28.72 2.57
N GLN A 115 40.17 -28.31 3.84
CA GLN A 115 40.23 -29.24 4.99
C GLN A 115 38.89 -29.93 5.31
N GLY A 116 37.82 -29.64 4.57
CA GLY A 116 36.49 -30.18 4.89
C GLY A 116 35.82 -29.53 6.09
N ARG A 117 36.27 -28.34 6.45
CA ARG A 117 35.70 -27.55 7.54
C ARG A 117 34.72 -26.50 6.97
N GLN A 118 33.81 -26.05 7.81
CA GLN A 118 32.93 -24.97 7.45
C GLN A 118 33.71 -23.66 7.29
N ALA A 119 33.61 -23.03 6.12
CA ALA A 119 34.06 -21.67 5.89
C ALA A 119 32.93 -20.68 6.17
N GLN A 120 33.27 -19.47 6.62
CA GLN A 120 32.31 -18.40 6.88
C GLN A 120 32.63 -17.21 5.97
N VAL A 121 31.60 -16.51 5.55
CA VAL A 121 31.68 -15.18 4.93
C VAL A 121 30.87 -14.22 5.76
N ASN A 122 31.33 -12.98 5.90
CA ASN A 122 30.64 -11.97 6.71
C ASN A 122 30.00 -10.95 5.78
N LEU A 123 28.70 -10.77 5.93
CA LEU A 123 27.93 -9.79 5.18
C LEU A 123 27.55 -8.64 6.11
N HIS A 124 28.14 -7.46 5.87
CA HIS A 124 27.84 -6.24 6.61
C HIS A 124 26.84 -5.42 5.77
N THR A 125 25.65 -5.25 6.26
CA THR A 125 24.59 -4.52 5.56
C THR A 125 23.87 -3.57 6.49
N THR A 126 23.24 -2.54 5.92
CA THR A 126 22.38 -1.64 6.68
C THR A 126 20.91 -2.00 6.46
N PHE A 127 20.15 -2.04 7.55
CA PHE A 127 18.69 -2.21 7.47
C PHE A 127 17.95 -0.92 7.02
N ALA A 128 18.66 0.19 6.93
CA ALA A 128 18.11 1.44 6.40
C ALA A 128 17.61 1.29 4.95
N ALA A 129 18.17 0.32 4.21
CA ALA A 129 17.72 -0.06 2.88
C ALA A 129 17.30 -1.54 2.85
N ALA A 130 16.12 -1.85 3.38
CA ALA A 130 15.62 -3.22 3.59
C ALA A 130 15.61 -4.08 2.32
N LEU A 131 15.37 -3.48 1.14
CA LEU A 131 15.39 -4.18 -0.14
C LEU A 131 16.80 -4.62 -0.52
N TYR A 132 17.82 -3.81 -0.30
CA TYR A 132 19.24 -4.16 -0.52
C TYR A 132 19.67 -5.25 0.46
N TYR A 133 19.30 -5.13 1.74
CA TYR A 133 19.55 -6.18 2.72
C TYR A 133 19.01 -7.54 2.26
N LYS A 134 17.76 -7.57 1.77
CA LYS A 134 17.14 -8.79 1.23
C LYS A 134 17.94 -9.36 0.05
N ALA A 135 18.29 -8.52 -0.92
CA ALA A 135 19.04 -8.90 -2.11
C ALA A 135 20.39 -9.55 -1.74
N TYR A 136 21.20 -8.86 -0.91
CA TYR A 136 22.49 -9.36 -0.49
C TYR A 136 22.42 -10.68 0.29
N SER A 137 21.48 -10.75 1.25
CA SER A 137 21.34 -11.93 2.12
C SER A 137 20.91 -13.16 1.34
N LEU A 138 19.92 -13.04 0.46
CA LEU A 138 19.43 -14.15 -0.34
C LEU A 138 20.47 -14.61 -1.36
N THR A 139 21.06 -13.69 -2.12
CA THR A 139 22.09 -14.01 -3.13
C THR A 139 23.31 -14.67 -2.49
N THR A 140 23.83 -14.09 -1.39
CA THR A 140 25.01 -14.66 -0.71
C THR A 140 24.72 -16.05 -0.17
N ALA A 141 23.54 -16.28 0.41
CA ALA A 141 23.15 -17.59 0.93
C ALA A 141 22.97 -18.62 -0.20
N GLU A 142 22.35 -18.24 -1.31
CA GLU A 142 22.16 -19.12 -2.47
C GLU A 142 23.47 -19.52 -3.13
N VAL A 143 24.40 -18.57 -3.34
CA VAL A 143 25.71 -18.81 -3.87
C VAL A 143 26.52 -19.70 -2.93
N ALA A 144 26.48 -19.46 -1.61
CA ALA A 144 27.15 -20.29 -0.63
C ALA A 144 26.64 -21.75 -0.66
N LEU A 145 25.33 -21.93 -0.74
CA LEU A 145 24.69 -23.24 -0.81
C LEU A 145 25.05 -23.98 -2.11
N THR A 146 24.96 -23.30 -3.25
CA THR A 146 25.27 -23.91 -4.56
C THR A 146 26.74 -24.30 -4.67
N MET A 147 27.64 -23.41 -4.26
CA MET A 147 29.07 -23.67 -4.25
C MET A 147 29.44 -24.78 -3.25
N GLY A 148 28.78 -24.82 -2.09
CA GLY A 148 28.95 -25.87 -1.10
C GLY A 148 28.57 -27.26 -1.66
N ARG A 149 27.46 -27.35 -2.39
CA ARG A 149 27.02 -28.59 -3.07
C ARG A 149 28.05 -29.06 -4.10
N GLU A 150 28.57 -28.15 -4.89
CA GLU A 150 29.60 -28.49 -5.89
C GLU A 150 30.93 -28.95 -5.26
N ILE A 151 31.35 -28.32 -4.17
CA ILE A 151 32.58 -28.72 -3.45
C ILE A 151 32.39 -30.10 -2.84
N GLU A 152 31.23 -30.39 -2.24
CA GLU A 152 30.96 -31.70 -1.64
C GLU A 152 30.83 -32.80 -2.70
N ALA A 153 30.21 -32.53 -3.84
CA ALA A 153 30.15 -33.43 -4.97
C ALA A 153 31.54 -33.79 -5.51
N ARG A 154 32.48 -32.84 -5.56
CA ARG A 154 33.87 -33.09 -5.95
C ARG A 154 34.66 -33.93 -4.94
N ARG A 155 34.32 -33.84 -3.65
CA ARG A 155 34.95 -34.65 -2.60
C ARG A 155 34.49 -36.09 -2.60
N HIS A 156 33.25 -36.33 -2.96
CA HIS A 156 32.62 -37.63 -2.95
C HIS A 156 32.07 -38.00 -4.34
N PRO A 157 32.98 -38.25 -5.34
CA PRO A 157 32.58 -38.44 -6.73
C PRO A 157 31.73 -39.72 -6.94
N ASN A 158 31.77 -40.64 -5.99
CA ASN A 158 31.00 -41.89 -6.03
C ASN A 158 29.68 -41.79 -5.26
N ALA A 159 29.39 -40.66 -4.59
CA ALA A 159 28.13 -40.46 -3.92
C ALA A 159 27.03 -40.14 -4.94
N SER A 160 25.80 -40.61 -4.68
CA SER A 160 24.65 -40.16 -5.48
C SER A 160 24.40 -38.66 -5.31
N THR A 161 23.80 -38.03 -6.31
CA THR A 161 23.40 -36.62 -6.23
C THR A 161 22.53 -36.37 -5.00
N GLU A 162 21.64 -37.31 -4.69
CA GLU A 162 20.76 -37.23 -3.51
C GLU A 162 21.55 -37.30 -2.19
N ALA A 163 22.55 -38.22 -2.07
CA ALA A 163 23.40 -38.28 -0.89
C ALA A 163 24.21 -36.99 -0.68
N THR A 164 24.70 -36.38 -1.76
CA THR A 164 25.41 -35.11 -1.71
C THR A 164 24.48 -33.95 -1.27
N GLN A 165 23.27 -33.94 -1.77
CA GLN A 165 22.27 -32.94 -1.35
C GLN A 165 21.93 -33.08 0.14
N ILE A 166 21.71 -34.30 0.62
CA ILE A 166 21.43 -34.56 2.05
C ILE A 166 22.63 -34.17 2.92
N ALA A 167 23.88 -34.45 2.49
CA ALA A 167 25.09 -34.08 3.24
C ALA A 167 25.27 -32.57 3.41
N VAL A 168 24.93 -31.78 2.38
CA VAL A 168 25.03 -30.32 2.42
C VAL A 168 23.82 -29.69 3.14
N ARG A 169 22.67 -30.28 3.00
CA ARG A 169 21.39 -29.74 3.57
C ARG A 169 20.49 -30.90 4.03
N PRO A 170 20.76 -31.45 5.23
CA PRO A 170 19.96 -32.56 5.78
C PRO A 170 18.48 -32.20 6.04
N ILE A 171 18.19 -30.93 6.17
CA ILE A 171 16.82 -30.40 6.27
C ILE A 171 16.64 -29.37 5.15
N GLU A 172 15.82 -29.69 4.17
CA GLU A 172 15.46 -28.77 3.10
C GLU A 172 14.22 -27.96 3.52
N SER A 173 14.31 -26.63 3.40
CA SER A 173 13.16 -25.74 3.59
C SER A 173 12.63 -25.33 2.23
N GLU A 174 11.42 -25.75 1.92
CA GLU A 174 10.70 -25.28 0.74
C GLU A 174 9.91 -24.02 1.09
N TRP A 175 10.17 -22.94 0.37
CA TRP A 175 9.50 -21.66 0.58
C TRP A 175 8.32 -21.55 -0.38
N ILE A 176 7.13 -21.84 0.14
CA ILE A 176 5.88 -21.70 -0.62
C ILE A 176 5.27 -20.35 -0.28
N THR A 177 5.21 -19.46 -1.25
CA THR A 177 4.56 -18.14 -1.14
C THR A 177 3.29 -18.12 -2.01
N PRO A 178 2.13 -18.58 -1.49
CA PRO A 178 0.97 -18.88 -2.32
C PRO A 178 0.36 -17.64 -2.99
N TYR A 179 0.49 -16.48 -2.38
CA TYR A 179 -0.20 -15.25 -2.83
C TYR A 179 0.73 -14.19 -3.44
N ASN A 180 2.02 -14.34 -3.28
CA ASN A 180 3.03 -13.46 -3.86
C ASN A 180 4.29 -14.28 -4.18
N PRO A 181 4.26 -15.13 -5.24
CA PRO A 181 5.35 -16.05 -5.54
C PRO A 181 6.70 -15.34 -5.76
N GLN A 182 6.67 -14.14 -6.33
CA GLN A 182 7.88 -13.33 -6.57
C GLN A 182 8.35 -12.61 -5.29
N SER A 183 7.59 -12.70 -4.19
CA SER A 183 7.85 -11.94 -2.94
C SER A 183 8.09 -10.46 -3.22
N GLY A 184 7.44 -9.93 -4.27
CA GLY A 184 7.60 -8.57 -4.77
C GLY A 184 6.91 -7.56 -3.89
N PHE A 185 7.46 -6.35 -3.87
CA PHE A 185 6.94 -5.25 -3.06
C PHE A 185 5.69 -4.64 -3.70
N GLN A 186 5.63 -4.61 -5.03
CA GLN A 186 4.48 -4.11 -5.78
C GLN A 186 3.23 -4.94 -5.51
N GLY A 187 3.32 -6.26 -5.68
CA GLY A 187 2.20 -7.19 -5.45
C GLY A 187 1.67 -7.16 -4.02
N PHE A 188 2.54 -6.87 -3.04
CA PHE A 188 2.17 -6.75 -1.62
C PHE A 188 1.50 -5.42 -1.29
N LEU A 189 2.11 -4.29 -1.68
CA LEU A 189 1.73 -2.97 -1.17
C LEU A 189 0.67 -2.28 -2.03
N LEU A 190 0.75 -2.43 -3.36
CA LEU A 190 -0.04 -1.63 -4.29
C LEU A 190 -1.55 -1.84 -4.15
N PRO A 191 -2.11 -3.06 -4.01
CA PRO A 191 -3.55 -3.24 -3.86
C PRO A 191 -4.14 -2.44 -2.70
N GLY A 192 -3.46 -2.42 -1.55
CA GLY A 192 -3.90 -1.66 -0.38
C GLY A 192 -3.77 -0.15 -0.54
N ILE A 193 -2.69 0.32 -1.16
CA ILE A 193 -2.49 1.75 -1.45
C ILE A 193 -3.56 2.28 -2.40
N LEU A 194 -3.97 1.51 -3.40
CA LEU A 194 -5.02 1.93 -4.34
C LEU A 194 -6.36 2.20 -3.65
N VAL A 195 -6.74 1.38 -2.67
CA VAL A 195 -7.94 1.63 -1.85
C VAL A 195 -7.80 2.90 -1.02
N LEU A 196 -6.61 3.15 -0.44
CA LEU A 196 -6.32 4.38 0.29
C LEU A 196 -6.41 5.62 -0.59
N ILE A 197 -5.90 5.56 -1.82
CA ILE A 197 -5.96 6.65 -2.79
C ILE A 197 -7.41 7.02 -3.09
N LEU A 198 -8.29 6.03 -3.28
CA LEU A 198 -9.72 6.28 -3.48
C LEU A 198 -10.32 7.03 -2.29
N GLN A 199 -10.06 6.59 -1.06
CA GLN A 199 -10.56 7.27 0.12
C GLN A 199 -10.02 8.69 0.26
N GLN A 200 -8.71 8.87 0.11
CA GLN A 200 -8.06 10.17 0.30
C GLN A 200 -8.51 11.20 -0.74
N THR A 201 -8.58 10.80 -2.00
CA THR A 201 -9.02 11.71 -3.07
C THR A 201 -10.47 12.11 -2.92
N LEU A 202 -11.34 11.17 -2.51
CA LEU A 202 -12.74 11.46 -2.21
C LEU A 202 -12.86 12.42 -1.01
N LEU A 203 -12.14 12.14 0.08
CA LEU A 203 -12.16 12.94 1.30
C LEU A 203 -11.66 14.37 1.05
N LEU A 204 -10.56 14.51 0.31
CA LEU A 204 -9.99 15.80 -0.08
C LEU A 204 -10.99 16.60 -0.93
N GLY A 205 -11.51 16.00 -1.99
CA GLY A 205 -12.42 16.69 -2.90
C GLY A 205 -13.73 17.12 -2.22
N VAL A 206 -14.36 16.24 -1.43
CA VAL A 206 -15.57 16.57 -0.69
C VAL A 206 -15.32 17.67 0.34
N SER A 207 -14.20 17.58 1.09
CA SER A 207 -13.86 18.59 2.10
C SER A 207 -13.57 19.95 1.47
N MET A 208 -12.90 20.00 0.31
CA MET A 208 -12.68 21.22 -0.45
C MET A 208 -13.99 21.85 -0.94
N LEU A 209 -14.92 21.04 -1.47
CA LEU A 209 -16.25 21.53 -1.86
C LEU A 209 -17.00 22.14 -0.69
N ARG A 210 -16.96 21.50 0.47
CA ARG A 210 -17.61 22.01 1.69
C ARG A 210 -16.93 23.27 2.20
N GLY A 211 -15.58 23.33 2.18
CA GLY A 211 -14.83 24.54 2.50
C GLY A 211 -15.22 25.72 1.61
N THR A 212 -15.29 25.51 0.31
CA THR A 212 -15.74 26.53 -0.66
C THR A 212 -17.20 26.97 -0.41
N GLU A 213 -18.10 26.03 -0.06
CA GLU A 213 -19.48 26.39 0.31
C GLU A 213 -19.53 27.24 1.59
N TRP A 214 -18.68 26.96 2.57
CA TRP A 214 -18.58 27.75 3.79
C TRP A 214 -18.08 29.16 3.52
N GLU A 215 -17.06 29.32 2.69
CA GLU A 215 -16.48 30.61 2.29
C GLU A 215 -17.49 31.49 1.54
N LYS A 216 -18.43 30.89 0.79
CA LYS A 216 -19.56 31.61 0.15
C LYS A 216 -20.62 32.10 1.13
N GLY A 217 -20.51 31.73 2.39
CA GLY A 217 -21.34 32.19 3.48
C GLY A 217 -22.05 31.07 4.26
N ALA A 218 -22.03 31.18 5.58
CA ALA A 218 -22.58 30.18 6.49
C ALA A 218 -24.07 29.86 6.20
N ARG A 219 -24.89 30.85 5.78
CA ARG A 219 -26.27 30.64 5.43
C ARG A 219 -26.45 29.70 4.23
N HIS A 220 -25.54 29.76 3.26
CA HIS A 220 -25.56 28.88 2.10
C HIS A 220 -25.15 27.45 2.47
N PHE A 221 -24.21 27.30 3.38
CA PHE A 221 -23.74 26.04 3.91
C PHE A 221 -24.79 25.32 4.78
N TYR A 222 -25.48 26.07 5.68
CA TYR A 222 -26.45 25.50 6.60
C TYR A 222 -27.80 25.17 5.93
N TYR A 223 -28.28 26.02 5.03
CA TYR A 223 -29.57 25.91 4.39
C TYR A 223 -29.47 25.60 2.88
N PRO A 224 -29.11 24.38 2.52
CA PRO A 224 -29.01 24.04 1.11
C PRO A 224 -30.40 24.08 0.46
N ARG A 225 -30.64 25.08 -0.34
CA ARG A 225 -31.84 25.17 -1.19
C ARG A 225 -31.58 24.45 -2.50
N VAL A 226 -32.46 23.56 -2.86
CA VAL A 226 -32.42 22.84 -4.12
C VAL A 226 -33.73 23.05 -4.84
N GLY A 227 -33.70 23.61 -6.05
CA GLY A 227 -34.91 23.91 -6.78
C GLY A 227 -35.85 24.96 -6.11
N GLY A 228 -35.27 25.87 -5.30
CA GLY A 228 -36.05 26.93 -4.64
C GLY A 228 -36.72 26.57 -3.32
N HIS A 229 -36.67 25.31 -2.88
CA HIS A 229 -37.25 24.83 -1.61
C HIS A 229 -36.23 24.11 -0.72
N TYR A 230 -36.54 23.95 0.56
CA TYR A 230 -35.69 23.19 1.49
C TYR A 230 -35.84 21.69 1.25
N VAL A 231 -34.70 20.98 1.08
CA VAL A 231 -34.67 19.54 0.90
C VAL A 231 -34.46 18.85 2.24
N SER A 232 -35.10 17.70 2.43
CA SER A 232 -34.81 16.83 3.58
C SER A 232 -33.35 16.48 3.62
N LEU A 233 -32.69 16.58 4.79
CA LEU A 233 -31.27 16.28 4.97
C LEU A 233 -30.90 14.86 4.49
N MET A 234 -31.77 13.88 4.74
CA MET A 234 -31.57 12.52 4.24
C MET A 234 -31.48 12.50 2.70
N ARG A 235 -32.38 13.20 2.00
CA ARG A 235 -32.34 13.27 0.53
C ARG A 235 -31.12 14.03 0.02
N LEU A 236 -30.71 15.06 0.73
CA LEU A 236 -29.49 15.79 0.42
C LEU A 236 -28.26 14.88 0.45
N PHE A 237 -28.04 14.13 1.54
CA PHE A 237 -26.88 13.24 1.66
C PHE A 237 -26.96 12.05 0.72
N LEU A 238 -28.15 11.49 0.49
CA LEU A 238 -28.33 10.42 -0.49
C LEU A 238 -28.09 10.90 -1.94
N GLY A 239 -28.54 12.10 -2.29
CA GLY A 239 -28.27 12.69 -3.61
C GLY A 239 -26.80 12.97 -3.85
N ARG A 240 -26.08 13.45 -2.83
CA ARG A 240 -24.62 13.58 -2.85
C ARG A 240 -23.92 12.22 -2.99
N ALA A 241 -24.35 11.25 -2.18
CA ALA A 241 -23.81 9.90 -2.23
C ALA A 241 -23.97 9.29 -3.63
N LEU A 242 -25.12 9.47 -4.26
CA LEU A 242 -25.35 8.98 -5.63
C LEU A 242 -24.37 9.61 -6.63
N CYS A 243 -24.07 10.90 -6.50
CA CYS A 243 -23.09 11.59 -7.34
C CYS A 243 -21.69 11.02 -7.14
N TYR A 244 -21.23 10.88 -5.89
CA TYR A 244 -19.91 10.35 -5.60
C TYR A 244 -19.78 8.86 -5.95
N LEU A 245 -20.82 8.05 -5.76
CA LEU A 245 -20.86 6.65 -6.17
C LEU A 245 -20.75 6.49 -7.69
N THR A 246 -21.39 7.35 -8.48
CA THR A 246 -21.27 7.26 -9.95
C THR A 246 -19.85 7.62 -10.41
N ILE A 247 -19.23 8.65 -9.83
CA ILE A 247 -17.85 9.03 -10.16
C ILE A 247 -16.87 7.95 -9.70
N TYR A 248 -16.91 7.61 -8.41
CA TYR A 248 -15.95 6.67 -7.83
C TYR A 248 -16.23 5.21 -8.19
N GLY A 249 -17.43 4.88 -8.64
CA GLY A 249 -17.70 3.60 -9.29
C GLY A 249 -16.87 3.41 -10.56
N VAL A 250 -16.83 4.43 -11.43
CA VAL A 250 -15.99 4.41 -12.63
C VAL A 250 -14.50 4.49 -12.27
N VAL A 251 -14.12 5.40 -11.40
CA VAL A 251 -12.72 5.57 -10.95
C VAL A 251 -12.19 4.29 -10.31
N SER A 252 -12.98 3.62 -9.47
CA SER A 252 -12.55 2.38 -8.80
C SER A 252 -12.43 1.21 -9.78
N CYS A 253 -13.29 1.11 -10.79
CA CYS A 253 -13.11 0.12 -11.86
C CYS A 253 -11.76 0.30 -12.56
N PHE A 254 -11.37 1.53 -12.84
CA PHE A 254 -10.05 1.79 -13.42
C PHE A 254 -8.94 1.48 -12.41
N VAL A 255 -8.98 2.05 -11.22
CA VAL A 255 -7.89 2.01 -10.24
C VAL A 255 -7.68 0.60 -9.67
N LEU A 256 -8.76 -0.12 -9.35
CA LEU A 256 -8.69 -1.42 -8.67
C LEU A 256 -8.74 -2.63 -9.61
N VAL A 257 -9.18 -2.45 -10.87
CA VAL A 257 -9.30 -3.57 -11.83
C VAL A 257 -8.39 -3.34 -13.04
N LEU A 258 -8.62 -2.27 -13.81
CA LEU A 258 -7.92 -2.08 -15.08
C LEU A 258 -6.43 -1.77 -14.90
N ALA A 259 -6.06 -0.87 -13.97
CA ALA A 259 -4.68 -0.51 -13.76
C ALA A 259 -3.82 -1.70 -13.28
N PRO A 260 -4.23 -2.50 -12.28
CA PRO A 260 -3.51 -3.73 -11.93
C PRO A 260 -3.35 -4.70 -13.08
N GLN A 261 -4.35 -4.86 -13.96
CA GLN A 261 -4.25 -5.72 -15.16
C GLN A 261 -3.22 -5.19 -16.16
N ILE A 262 -3.19 -3.88 -16.40
CA ILE A 262 -2.21 -3.24 -17.30
C ILE A 262 -0.78 -3.52 -16.81
N PHE A 263 -0.55 -3.55 -15.50
CA PHE A 263 0.75 -3.77 -14.88
C PHE A 263 1.04 -5.24 -14.55
N GLY A 264 0.19 -6.18 -14.98
CA GLY A 264 0.41 -7.62 -14.78
C GLY A 264 0.32 -8.08 -13.34
N LEU A 265 -0.35 -7.31 -12.46
CA LEU A 265 -0.55 -7.72 -11.06
C LEU A 265 -1.58 -8.84 -10.97
N PRO A 266 -1.32 -9.85 -10.12
CA PRO A 266 -2.27 -10.94 -9.94
C PRO A 266 -3.57 -10.44 -9.31
N GLN A 267 -4.69 -10.85 -9.89
CA GLN A 267 -6.04 -10.59 -9.39
C GLN A 267 -6.77 -11.91 -9.30
N LEU A 268 -7.05 -12.36 -8.07
CA LEU A 268 -7.72 -13.63 -7.81
C LEU A 268 -9.23 -13.48 -7.57
N THR A 269 -9.72 -12.23 -7.49
CA THR A 269 -11.14 -11.96 -7.21
C THR A 269 -12.01 -12.14 -8.44
N ASP A 270 -13.24 -12.63 -8.21
CA ASP A 270 -14.30 -12.62 -9.21
C ASP A 270 -15.06 -11.28 -9.21
N LEU A 271 -15.72 -10.98 -10.35
CA LEU A 271 -16.45 -9.73 -10.51
C LEU A 271 -17.59 -9.54 -9.49
N VAL A 272 -18.23 -10.63 -9.08
CA VAL A 272 -19.37 -10.57 -8.13
C VAL A 272 -18.88 -10.16 -6.75
N SER A 273 -17.82 -10.79 -6.25
CA SER A 273 -17.19 -10.46 -4.97
C SER A 273 -16.63 -9.03 -4.97
N TYR A 274 -16.03 -8.61 -6.08
CA TYR A 274 -15.56 -7.24 -6.26
C TYR A 274 -16.70 -6.23 -6.15
N LEU A 275 -17.79 -6.38 -6.92
CA LEU A 275 -18.92 -5.46 -6.90
C LEU A 275 -19.66 -5.46 -5.56
N ALA A 276 -19.77 -6.62 -4.92
CA ALA A 276 -20.36 -6.75 -3.59
C ALA A 276 -19.58 -5.96 -2.54
N LEU A 277 -18.23 -6.02 -2.56
CA LEU A 277 -17.38 -5.25 -1.66
C LEU A 277 -17.39 -3.75 -2.00
N LEU A 278 -17.39 -3.41 -3.29
CA LEU A 278 -17.27 -2.04 -3.75
C LEU A 278 -18.39 -1.14 -3.24
N LEU A 279 -19.62 -1.63 -3.19
CA LEU A 279 -20.77 -0.84 -2.76
C LEU A 279 -20.66 -0.35 -1.30
N PRO A 280 -20.49 -1.21 -0.28
CA PRO A 280 -20.35 -0.74 1.11
C PRO A 280 -19.05 0.06 1.31
N LEU A 281 -17.98 -0.26 0.58
CA LEU A 281 -16.72 0.48 0.62
C LEU A 281 -16.92 1.94 0.18
N LEU A 282 -17.49 2.16 -1.00
CA LEU A 282 -17.72 3.50 -1.52
C LEU A 282 -18.76 4.28 -0.71
N LEU A 283 -19.81 3.62 -0.20
CA LEU A 283 -20.80 4.26 0.68
C LEU A 283 -20.18 4.73 1.99
N SER A 284 -19.38 3.87 2.64
CA SER A 284 -18.72 4.22 3.90
C SER A 284 -17.73 5.37 3.71
N MET A 285 -16.90 5.32 2.67
CA MET A 285 -15.98 6.41 2.30
C MET A 285 -16.71 7.72 2.01
N THR A 286 -17.82 7.64 1.28
CA THR A 286 -18.64 8.82 0.93
C THR A 286 -19.23 9.49 2.14
N PHE A 287 -19.88 8.74 3.03
CA PHE A 287 -20.50 9.33 4.21
C PHE A 287 -19.45 9.76 5.25
N PHE A 288 -18.33 9.07 5.34
CA PHE A 288 -17.16 9.53 6.09
C PHE A 288 -16.67 10.89 5.60
N ALA A 289 -16.47 11.03 4.29
CA ALA A 289 -16.06 12.30 3.69
C ALA A 289 -17.11 13.41 3.86
N CYS A 290 -18.38 13.09 3.70
CA CYS A 290 -19.48 14.03 3.95
C CYS A 290 -19.51 14.50 5.41
N PHE A 291 -19.35 13.60 6.38
CA PHE A 291 -19.35 13.92 7.80
C PHE A 291 -18.21 14.86 8.17
N TRP A 292 -16.98 14.49 7.82
CA TRP A 292 -15.81 15.32 8.10
C TRP A 292 -15.81 16.62 7.30
N GLY A 293 -16.39 16.64 6.11
CA GLY A 293 -16.62 17.85 5.33
C GLY A 293 -17.51 18.89 6.04
N LEU A 294 -18.36 18.49 6.99
CA LEU A 294 -19.15 19.41 7.79
C LEU A 294 -18.31 20.28 8.75
N PHE A 295 -17.09 19.87 9.03
CA PHE A 295 -16.15 20.66 9.86
C PHE A 295 -15.25 21.57 9.01
N ALA A 296 -15.30 21.47 7.69
CA ALA A 296 -14.52 22.32 6.79
C ALA A 296 -14.95 23.79 6.91
N ARG A 297 -14.00 24.66 7.27
CA ARG A 297 -14.22 26.11 7.41
C ARG A 297 -13.54 26.92 6.31
N SER A 298 -12.52 26.36 5.70
CA SER A 298 -11.86 26.91 4.53
C SER A 298 -11.42 25.78 3.61
N ARG A 299 -11.27 26.08 2.34
CA ARG A 299 -10.82 25.15 1.32
C ARG A 299 -9.39 24.69 1.60
N GLU A 300 -8.48 25.61 1.85
CA GLU A 300 -7.05 25.33 2.03
C GLU A 300 -6.78 24.56 3.31
N THR A 301 -7.35 24.99 4.43
CA THR A 301 -7.17 24.29 5.71
C THR A 301 -7.67 22.84 5.64
N SER A 302 -8.82 22.64 4.98
CA SER A 302 -9.38 21.29 4.82
C SER A 302 -8.46 20.40 3.98
N MET A 303 -7.89 20.92 2.92
CA MET A 303 -6.91 20.19 2.09
C MET A 303 -5.68 19.81 2.92
N LEU A 304 -5.08 20.75 3.63
CA LEU A 304 -3.88 20.50 4.43
C LEU A 304 -4.11 19.42 5.49
N VAL A 305 -5.20 19.51 6.26
CA VAL A 305 -5.51 18.52 7.30
C VAL A 305 -5.58 17.10 6.72
N TRP A 306 -6.27 16.91 5.60
CA TRP A 306 -6.47 15.59 5.03
C TRP A 306 -5.25 15.04 4.29
N VAL A 307 -4.42 15.89 3.72
CA VAL A 307 -3.12 15.46 3.17
C VAL A 307 -2.22 14.91 4.27
N TRP A 308 -2.14 15.60 5.42
CA TRP A 308 -1.33 15.13 6.56
C TRP A 308 -1.82 13.82 7.19
N THR A 309 -3.12 13.51 7.09
CA THR A 309 -3.68 12.25 7.62
C THR A 309 -3.42 11.04 6.74
N SER A 310 -2.94 11.20 5.51
CA SER A 310 -2.71 10.10 4.57
C SER A 310 -1.73 9.06 5.10
N ILE A 311 -0.61 9.50 5.68
CA ILE A 311 0.41 8.61 6.26
C ILE A 311 -0.10 7.87 7.51
N PRO A 312 -0.67 8.54 8.53
CA PRO A 312 -1.35 7.87 9.64
C PRO A 312 -2.39 6.84 9.20
N PHE A 313 -3.20 7.16 8.18
CA PHE A 313 -4.19 6.22 7.68
C PHE A 313 -3.56 4.97 7.07
N LEU A 314 -2.45 5.11 6.33
CA LEU A 314 -1.70 3.98 5.79
C LEU A 314 -1.24 3.03 6.90
N PHE A 315 -0.63 3.56 7.97
CA PHE A 315 -0.17 2.74 9.08
C PHE A 315 -1.30 2.03 9.83
N LEU A 316 -2.46 2.66 9.95
CA LEU A 316 -3.63 2.08 10.64
C LEU A 316 -4.34 0.99 9.85
N THR A 317 -4.11 0.86 8.53
CA THR A 317 -4.73 -0.20 7.72
C THR A 317 -4.21 -1.60 8.01
N GLY A 318 -3.03 -1.72 8.60
CA GLY A 318 -2.33 -3.00 8.76
C GLY A 318 -1.46 -3.40 7.57
N LEU A 319 -1.38 -2.55 6.53
CA LEU A 319 -0.61 -2.84 5.33
C LEU A 319 0.91 -2.69 5.55
N SER A 320 1.33 -1.59 6.17
CA SER A 320 2.75 -1.32 6.45
C SER A 320 3.24 -1.94 7.76
N TRP A 321 2.34 -2.23 8.68
CA TRP A 321 2.65 -2.79 9.99
C TRP A 321 1.58 -3.81 10.40
N PRO A 322 1.96 -5.01 10.86
CA PRO A 322 0.99 -6.06 11.22
C PRO A 322 -0.02 -5.59 12.26
N LEU A 323 -1.31 -5.84 12.02
CA LEU A 323 -2.41 -5.45 12.91
C LEU A 323 -2.27 -6.02 14.34
N SER A 324 -1.63 -7.18 14.47
CA SER A 324 -1.35 -7.82 15.77
C SER A 324 -0.36 -7.01 16.61
N ALA A 325 0.52 -6.24 15.98
CA ALA A 325 1.53 -5.42 16.63
C ALA A 325 1.08 -3.96 16.84
N ILE A 326 -0.10 -3.57 16.36
CA ILE A 326 -0.67 -2.23 16.59
C ILE A 326 -1.33 -2.19 17.98
N PRO A 327 -1.01 -1.22 18.85
CA PRO A 327 -1.66 -1.02 20.15
C PRO A 327 -3.18 -0.94 20.02
N ALA A 328 -3.92 -1.56 20.95
CA ALA A 328 -5.37 -1.67 20.90
C ALA A 328 -6.12 -0.34 20.70
N PRO A 329 -5.76 0.79 21.34
CA PRO A 329 -6.42 2.07 21.11
C PRO A 329 -6.26 2.58 19.67
N LEU A 330 -5.06 2.45 19.08
CA LEU A 330 -4.79 2.86 17.70
C LEU A 330 -5.50 1.96 16.70
N LYS A 331 -5.57 0.67 16.99
CA LYS A 331 -6.34 -0.28 16.19
C LYS A 331 -7.83 0.09 16.20
N ALA A 332 -8.41 0.43 17.36
CA ALA A 332 -9.80 0.87 17.47
C ALA A 332 -10.04 2.16 16.66
N LEU A 333 -9.13 3.14 16.74
CA LEU A 333 -9.18 4.36 15.91
C LEU A 333 -9.11 4.03 14.42
N GLY A 334 -8.25 3.09 14.02
CA GLY A 334 -8.16 2.62 12.63
C GLY A 334 -9.51 2.11 12.12
N TYR A 335 -10.22 1.32 12.91
CA TYR A 335 -11.55 0.80 12.52
C TYR A 335 -12.67 1.85 12.45
N LEU A 336 -12.44 3.09 12.84
CA LEU A 336 -13.34 4.20 12.52
C LEU A 336 -13.14 4.71 11.08
N ILE A 337 -12.02 4.41 10.46
CA ILE A 337 -11.66 4.91 9.13
C ILE A 337 -12.01 3.84 8.09
N PRO A 338 -12.84 4.14 7.06
CA PRO A 338 -13.30 3.14 6.09
C PRO A 338 -12.18 2.45 5.32
N SER A 339 -11.05 3.11 5.09
CA SER A 339 -9.91 2.47 4.43
C SER A 339 -9.33 1.30 5.21
N THR A 340 -9.41 1.28 6.53
CA THR A 340 -8.86 0.17 7.33
C THR A 340 -9.57 -1.17 7.01
N PRO A 341 -10.88 -1.35 7.25
CA PRO A 341 -11.57 -2.57 6.85
C PRO A 341 -11.60 -2.73 5.31
N GLY A 342 -11.62 -1.63 4.56
CA GLY A 342 -11.61 -1.64 3.10
C GLY A 342 -10.34 -2.24 2.50
N VAL A 343 -9.17 -1.82 2.97
CA VAL A 343 -7.86 -2.36 2.54
C VAL A 343 -7.76 -3.84 2.91
N GLN A 344 -8.11 -4.20 4.15
CA GLN A 344 -8.07 -5.59 4.60
C GLN A 344 -8.96 -6.50 3.75
N ALA A 345 -10.21 -6.10 3.51
CA ALA A 345 -11.14 -6.86 2.69
C ALA A 345 -10.68 -6.94 1.24
N PHE A 346 -10.25 -5.82 0.65
CA PHE A 346 -9.82 -5.79 -0.74
C PHE A 346 -8.55 -6.64 -0.98
N VAL A 347 -7.54 -6.51 -0.13
CA VAL A 347 -6.32 -7.33 -0.24
C VAL A 347 -6.64 -8.82 -0.06
N ALA A 348 -7.52 -9.17 0.89
CA ALA A 348 -7.92 -10.56 1.08
C ALA A 348 -8.60 -11.15 -0.17
N ILE A 349 -9.59 -10.47 -0.75
CA ILE A 349 -10.28 -11.01 -1.95
C ILE A 349 -9.42 -10.92 -3.21
N ASN A 350 -8.68 -9.81 -3.39
CA ASN A 350 -7.94 -9.55 -4.63
C ASN A 350 -6.63 -10.33 -4.71
N SER A 351 -5.85 -10.33 -3.63
CA SER A 351 -4.50 -10.90 -3.62
C SER A 351 -4.44 -12.30 -3.01
N MET A 352 -5.39 -12.65 -2.12
CA MET A 352 -5.42 -13.95 -1.45
C MET A 352 -6.58 -14.84 -1.92
N GLY A 353 -7.47 -14.35 -2.81
CA GLY A 353 -8.59 -15.12 -3.33
C GLY A 353 -9.65 -15.48 -2.28
N ALA A 354 -9.74 -14.69 -1.19
CA ALA A 354 -10.71 -14.93 -0.13
C ALA A 354 -12.15 -14.75 -0.63
N SER A 355 -13.06 -15.58 -0.16
CA SER A 355 -14.49 -15.48 -0.41
C SER A 355 -15.13 -14.33 0.39
N LEU A 356 -16.33 -13.90 0.00
CA LEU A 356 -17.11 -12.89 0.75
C LEU A 356 -17.40 -13.33 2.20
N HIS A 357 -17.51 -14.63 2.43
CA HIS A 357 -17.75 -15.18 3.77
C HIS A 357 -16.53 -14.97 4.69
N GLU A 358 -15.33 -15.13 4.16
CA GLU A 358 -14.09 -14.97 4.92
C GLU A 358 -13.79 -13.50 5.29
N ILE A 359 -14.28 -12.54 4.48
CA ILE A 359 -14.16 -11.10 4.77
C ILE A 359 -15.41 -10.53 5.47
N LEU A 360 -16.34 -11.38 5.92
CA LEU A 360 -17.61 -10.94 6.52
C LEU A 360 -17.46 -9.91 7.64
N PRO A 361 -16.49 -10.01 8.57
CA PRO A 361 -16.28 -8.99 9.60
C PRO A 361 -15.97 -7.60 9.02
N GLN A 362 -15.10 -7.51 8.03
CA GLN A 362 -14.73 -6.25 7.37
C GLN A 362 -15.91 -5.70 6.54
N TYR A 363 -16.59 -6.58 5.83
CA TYR A 363 -17.76 -6.26 5.03
C TYR A 363 -18.90 -5.66 5.87
N LEU A 364 -19.24 -6.30 7.01
CA LEU A 364 -20.22 -5.78 7.96
C LEU A 364 -19.77 -4.46 8.60
N THR A 365 -18.48 -4.34 8.92
CA THR A 365 -17.91 -3.08 9.45
C THR A 365 -18.13 -1.93 8.48
N LEU A 366 -17.90 -2.14 7.18
CA LEU A 366 -18.14 -1.11 6.16
C LEU A 366 -19.61 -0.68 6.09
N TRP A 367 -20.56 -1.62 6.17
CA TRP A 367 -21.99 -1.29 6.23
C TRP A 367 -22.36 -0.52 7.50
N ILE A 368 -21.84 -0.96 8.65
CA ILE A 368 -22.05 -0.26 9.93
C ILE A 368 -21.50 1.17 9.85
N GLN A 369 -20.29 1.34 9.32
CA GLN A 369 -19.71 2.67 9.11
C GLN A 369 -20.54 3.52 8.17
N ALA A 370 -21.01 2.99 7.04
CA ALA A 370 -21.84 3.73 6.10
C ALA A 370 -23.12 4.26 6.76
N LEU A 371 -23.81 3.41 7.50
CA LEU A 371 -25.04 3.79 8.21
C LEU A 371 -24.78 4.77 9.38
N ALA A 372 -23.72 4.53 10.14
CA ALA A 372 -23.32 5.38 11.25
C ALA A 372 -22.92 6.79 10.77
N TYR A 373 -22.08 6.90 9.75
CA TYR A 373 -21.68 8.19 9.20
C TYR A 373 -22.83 8.92 8.51
N LEU A 374 -23.74 8.22 7.84
CA LEU A 374 -24.98 8.83 7.33
C LEU A 374 -25.82 9.42 8.45
N ALA A 375 -26.03 8.67 9.53
CA ALA A 375 -26.75 9.15 10.71
C ALA A 375 -26.06 10.37 11.33
N LEU A 376 -24.75 10.32 11.52
CA LEU A 376 -23.95 11.43 12.04
C LEU A 376 -24.04 12.68 11.13
N CYS A 377 -24.00 12.52 9.82
CA CYS A 377 -24.21 13.62 8.87
C CYS A 377 -25.57 14.31 9.10
N VAL A 378 -26.64 13.52 9.22
CA VAL A 378 -28.01 14.06 9.40
C VAL A 378 -28.15 14.73 10.77
N VAL A 379 -27.67 14.09 11.84
CA VAL A 379 -27.78 14.61 13.21
C VAL A 379 -26.97 15.90 13.37
N TYR A 380 -25.70 15.87 12.93
CA TYR A 380 -24.82 17.04 13.07
C TYR A 380 -25.28 18.22 12.20
N GLN A 381 -25.73 17.98 10.99
CA GLN A 381 -26.30 19.04 10.14
C GLN A 381 -27.57 19.64 10.76
N ARG A 382 -28.44 18.83 11.39
CA ARG A 382 -29.60 19.33 12.15
C ARG A 382 -29.19 20.20 13.33
N TYR A 383 -28.15 19.79 14.06
CA TYR A 383 -27.63 20.59 15.15
C TYR A 383 -27.10 21.95 14.66
N LEU A 384 -26.37 21.99 13.57
CA LEU A 384 -25.85 23.21 12.95
C LEU A 384 -26.98 24.13 12.49
N LEU A 385 -28.07 23.58 11.92
CA LEU A 385 -29.25 24.33 11.51
C LEU A 385 -29.94 25.02 12.71
N ARG A 386 -30.17 24.27 13.80
CA ARG A 386 -30.79 24.81 15.02
C ARG A 386 -29.95 25.93 15.64
N LYS A 387 -28.62 25.75 15.64
CA LYS A 387 -27.72 26.78 16.17
C LYS A 387 -27.71 28.04 15.30
N ALA A 388 -27.93 27.91 13.99
CA ALA A 388 -28.04 29.07 13.09
C ALA A 388 -29.37 29.81 13.20
N GLU A 389 -30.43 29.13 13.68
CA GLU A 389 -31.77 29.73 13.93
C GLU A 389 -31.85 30.47 15.26
N ASP A 390 -31.00 30.11 16.24
CA ASP A 390 -30.98 30.71 17.59
C ASP A 390 -29.65 31.46 17.82
N PRO A 391 -29.52 32.70 17.30
CA PRO A 391 -28.28 33.49 17.40
C PRO A 391 -27.98 34.02 18.81
N ALA A 392 -28.85 33.75 19.80
CA ALA A 392 -28.69 34.18 21.19
C ALA A 392 -27.96 33.16 22.09
N LYS A 393 -27.49 32.04 21.57
CA LYS A 393 -26.62 31.08 22.20
C LYS A 393 -25.34 30.87 21.38
#